data_cd322c599b73b3e30562c8711c125886
#
_entry.id   cd322c599b73b3e30562c8711c125886
#
_cell.length_a   1.000
_cell.length_b   1.000
_cell.length_c   1.000
_cell.angle_alpha   90.00
_cell.angle_beta   90.00
_cell.angle_gamma   90.00
#
_symmetry.space_group_name_H-M   'P 1'
#
loop_
_entity.id
_entity.type
_entity.pdbx_description
1 polymer ?
#
loop_
_entity_poly.entity_id
_entity_poly.type
_entity_poly.pdbx_seq_one_letter_code
_entity_poly.pdbx_strand_id
1 'polypeptide(L)'
;MMTSGPSPTHRLRLRAAASTEADLIAGLLLANSGDGADLDDGNPVYSTTRGNKAASGAPITVAALGAGRQVLRDMKDIDGITPLSVAPRHLVVGSAKETEAEQVLHELSAVQVDEVNPFAGKLTLQVEPRLTGNAWRLFADPGQLATIGIAYLAGREGPQIDLREGWDILGVEFRAVLDFGCAMQDWRGTYLNPGA
;
A
#
# COMPACT_ATOMS: atom_id res chain seq x y z
N MET A 1 -8.41 -42.96 -2.76
CA MET A 1 -7.90 -42.09 -1.67
C MET A 1 -8.37 -40.69 -1.97
N MET A 2 -9.51 -40.26 -1.39
CA MET A 2 -10.05 -38.91 -1.61
C MET A 2 -9.23 -37.92 -0.76
N THR A 3 -8.46 -37.06 -1.40
CA THR A 3 -7.86 -35.91 -0.74
C THR A 3 -8.96 -34.89 -0.45
N SER A 4 -9.49 -34.90 0.76
CA SER A 4 -10.42 -33.86 1.21
C SER A 4 -9.67 -32.54 1.24
N GLY A 5 -10.00 -31.64 0.32
CA GLY A 5 -9.51 -30.27 0.36
C GLY A 5 -9.89 -29.58 1.69
N PRO A 6 -9.24 -28.47 2.05
CA PRO A 6 -9.50 -27.80 3.31
C PRO A 6 -10.97 -27.45 3.47
N SER A 7 -11.53 -27.71 4.65
CA SER A 7 -12.95 -27.49 4.95
C SER A 7 -13.34 -26.01 4.75
N PRO A 8 -14.62 -25.69 4.51
CA PRO A 8 -15.10 -24.31 4.36
C PRO A 8 -14.69 -23.42 5.54
N THR A 9 -14.71 -23.92 6.75
CA THR A 9 -14.31 -23.22 7.98
C THR A 9 -12.81 -22.87 7.98
N HIS A 10 -11.97 -23.74 7.45
CA HIS A 10 -10.54 -23.53 7.30
C HIS A 10 -10.23 -22.37 6.33
N ARG A 11 -10.93 -22.34 5.20
CA ARG A 11 -10.80 -21.28 4.19
C ARG A 11 -11.24 -19.91 4.74
N LEU A 12 -12.31 -19.88 5.54
CA LEU A 12 -12.79 -18.64 6.18
C LEU A 12 -11.77 -18.05 7.14
N ARG A 13 -11.10 -18.88 7.95
CA ARG A 13 -10.09 -18.41 8.91
C ARG A 13 -8.81 -17.91 8.24
N LEU A 14 -8.38 -18.57 7.16
CA LEU A 14 -7.25 -18.08 6.35
C LEU A 14 -7.56 -16.73 5.71
N ARG A 15 -8.78 -16.53 5.21
CA ARG A 15 -9.24 -15.24 4.70
C ARG A 15 -9.28 -14.16 5.78
N ALA A 16 -9.73 -14.50 6.98
CA ALA A 16 -9.75 -13.57 8.10
C ALA A 16 -8.34 -13.12 8.50
N ALA A 17 -7.35 -14.02 8.52
CA ALA A 17 -5.97 -13.68 8.79
C ALA A 17 -5.39 -12.75 7.71
N ALA A 18 -5.57 -13.07 6.43
CA ALA A 18 -5.15 -12.20 5.33
C ALA A 18 -5.85 -10.82 5.36
N SER A 19 -7.13 -10.78 5.76
CA SER A 19 -7.83 -9.51 5.97
C SER A 19 -7.20 -8.70 7.09
N THR A 20 -6.80 -9.34 8.20
CA THR A 20 -6.15 -8.66 9.33
C THR A 20 -4.82 -8.03 8.93
N GLU A 21 -3.99 -8.70 8.14
CA GLU A 21 -2.75 -8.13 7.61
C GLU A 21 -3.03 -6.88 6.76
N ALA A 22 -3.99 -6.97 5.84
CA ALA A 22 -4.37 -5.84 5.00
C ALA A 22 -5.00 -4.70 5.80
N ASP A 23 -5.80 -5.00 6.85
CA ASP A 23 -6.38 -4.01 7.75
C ASP A 23 -5.29 -3.23 8.51
N LEU A 24 -4.26 -3.93 8.99
CA LEU A 24 -3.12 -3.30 9.68
C LEU A 24 -2.31 -2.40 8.72
N ILE A 25 -2.00 -2.87 7.52
CA ILE A 25 -1.27 -2.07 6.52
C ILE A 25 -2.08 -0.85 6.09
N ALA A 26 -3.38 -1.01 5.81
CA ALA A 26 -4.25 0.11 5.49
C ALA A 26 -4.36 1.10 6.67
N GLY A 27 -4.38 0.58 7.91
CA GLY A 27 -4.36 1.37 9.14
C GLY A 27 -3.13 2.29 9.25
N LEU A 28 -1.94 1.82 8.82
CA LEU A 28 -0.74 2.66 8.76
C LEU A 28 -0.91 3.87 7.83
N LEU A 29 -1.59 3.67 6.69
CA LEU A 29 -1.80 4.73 5.70
C LEU A 29 -2.93 5.68 6.10
N LEU A 30 -3.90 5.23 6.87
CA LEU A 30 -5.05 6.00 7.34
C LEU A 30 -4.80 6.71 8.66
N ALA A 31 -3.75 6.37 9.39
CA ALA A 31 -3.39 7.03 10.63
C ALA A 31 -3.24 8.56 10.43
N ASN A 32 -3.37 9.32 11.50
CA ASN A 32 -3.26 10.79 11.48
C ASN A 32 -4.13 11.46 10.41
N SER A 33 -5.40 11.02 10.31
CA SER A 33 -6.36 11.54 9.32
C SER A 33 -5.92 11.35 7.85
N GLY A 34 -5.15 10.28 7.57
CA GLY A 34 -4.64 9.93 6.25
C GLY A 34 -3.22 10.39 5.95
N ASP A 35 -2.57 11.07 6.91
CA ASP A 35 -1.17 11.49 6.80
C ASP A 35 -0.17 10.37 7.13
N GLY A 36 -0.69 9.17 7.37
CA GLY A 36 0.11 7.99 7.66
C GLY A 36 0.56 7.92 9.13
N ALA A 37 1.06 6.75 9.53
CA ALA A 37 1.57 6.54 10.88
C ALA A 37 2.80 7.41 11.17
N ASP A 38 3.02 7.69 12.44
CA ASP A 38 4.21 8.41 12.88
C ASP A 38 5.47 7.54 12.69
N LEU A 39 6.55 8.19 12.31
CA LEU A 39 7.89 7.62 12.29
C LEU A 39 8.59 7.85 13.65
N ASP A 40 9.80 7.33 13.80
CA ASP A 40 10.61 7.43 15.03
C ASP A 40 10.87 8.88 15.47
N ASP A 41 10.76 9.85 14.56
CA ASP A 41 10.87 11.28 14.85
C ASP A 41 9.57 11.91 15.39
N GLY A 42 8.53 11.10 15.60
CA GLY A 42 7.23 11.52 16.13
C GLY A 42 6.38 12.34 15.13
N ASN A 43 6.74 12.36 13.86
CA ASN A 43 5.97 13.05 12.83
C ASN A 43 5.36 12.07 11.85
N PRO A 44 4.17 12.37 11.28
CA PRO A 44 3.53 11.50 10.31
C PRO A 44 4.37 11.34 9.04
N VAL A 45 4.21 10.19 8.37
CA VAL A 45 4.91 9.88 7.12
C VAL A 45 4.70 10.96 6.08
N TYR A 46 3.46 11.43 5.89
CA TYR A 46 3.15 12.45 4.91
C TYR A 46 3.04 13.83 5.59
N SER A 47 3.85 14.75 5.15
CA SER A 47 3.75 16.14 5.60
C SER A 47 4.26 17.11 4.53
N THR A 48 3.73 18.32 4.55
CA THR A 48 4.23 19.42 3.69
C THR A 48 5.65 19.80 4.04
N THR A 49 6.06 19.66 5.30
CA THR A 49 7.44 19.92 5.75
C THR A 49 8.43 18.94 5.15
N ARG A 50 8.05 17.67 5.00
CA ARG A 50 8.86 16.63 4.33
C ARG A 50 8.84 16.80 2.80
N GLY A 51 7.89 17.57 2.27
CA GLY A 51 7.71 17.78 0.83
C GLY A 51 7.04 16.60 0.10
N ASN A 52 6.67 15.54 0.79
CA ASN A 52 6.06 14.35 0.22
C ASN A 52 4.51 14.33 0.27
N LYS A 53 3.90 15.45 0.62
CA LYS A 53 2.46 15.69 0.61
C LYS A 53 2.13 16.92 -0.21
N ALA A 54 1.19 16.81 -1.14
CA ALA A 54 0.68 17.96 -1.88
C ALA A 54 -0.01 18.94 -0.95
N ALA A 55 0.20 20.25 -1.18
CA ALA A 55 -0.43 21.32 -0.40
C ALA A 55 -1.96 21.40 -0.63
N SER A 56 -2.42 20.97 -1.82
CA SER A 56 -3.83 20.92 -2.19
C SER A 56 -4.15 19.62 -2.92
N GLY A 57 -5.39 19.13 -2.78
CA GLY A 57 -5.87 17.98 -3.52
C GLY A 57 -5.95 18.26 -5.02
N ALA A 58 -5.62 17.26 -5.82
CA ALA A 58 -5.80 17.27 -7.27
C ALA A 58 -6.34 15.92 -7.76
N PRO A 59 -7.16 15.91 -8.82
CA PRO A 59 -7.59 14.68 -9.47
C PRO A 59 -6.40 13.92 -10.06
N ILE A 60 -6.58 12.64 -10.35
CA ILE A 60 -5.56 11.82 -10.98
C ILE A 60 -5.45 12.24 -12.45
N THR A 61 -4.38 12.93 -12.78
CA THR A 61 -4.08 13.38 -14.15
C THR A 61 -2.61 13.15 -14.46
N VAL A 62 -2.25 13.14 -15.74
CA VAL A 62 -0.85 13.04 -16.17
C VAL A 62 0.00 14.15 -15.54
N ALA A 63 -0.54 15.37 -15.45
CA ALA A 63 0.16 16.51 -14.83
C ALA A 63 0.36 16.29 -13.31
N ALA A 64 -0.68 15.86 -12.58
CA ALA A 64 -0.58 15.59 -11.14
C ALA A 64 0.37 14.42 -10.82
N LEU A 65 0.32 13.35 -11.61
CA LEU A 65 1.28 12.24 -11.52
C LEU A 65 2.71 12.70 -11.86
N GLY A 66 2.85 13.61 -12.83
CA GLY A 66 4.13 14.23 -13.19
C GLY A 66 4.74 15.02 -12.02
N ALA A 67 3.92 15.83 -11.34
CA ALA A 67 4.35 16.58 -10.15
C ALA A 67 4.79 15.64 -9.01
N GLY A 68 4.00 14.60 -8.71
CA GLY A 68 4.38 13.60 -7.70
C GLY A 68 5.66 12.84 -8.04
N ARG A 69 5.85 12.49 -9.33
CA ARG A 69 7.09 11.87 -9.81
C ARG A 69 8.30 12.79 -9.65
N GLN A 70 8.13 14.08 -9.94
CA GLN A 70 9.20 15.07 -9.76
C GLN A 70 9.59 15.14 -8.28
N VAL A 71 8.62 15.26 -7.37
CA VAL A 71 8.89 15.27 -5.93
C VAL A 71 9.73 14.06 -5.51
N LEU A 72 9.34 12.83 -5.91
CA LEU A 72 10.10 11.62 -5.57
C LEU A 72 11.51 11.62 -6.17
N ARG A 73 11.70 12.17 -7.37
CA ARG A 73 13.02 12.30 -8.01
C ARG A 73 13.93 13.29 -7.30
N ASP A 74 13.36 14.35 -6.76
CA ASP A 74 14.09 15.44 -6.10
C ASP A 74 14.32 15.14 -4.59
N MET A 75 13.77 14.02 -4.07
CA MET A 75 14.02 13.58 -2.69
C MET A 75 15.50 13.38 -2.45
N LYS A 76 15.93 13.90 -1.31
CA LYS A 76 17.33 13.85 -0.88
C LYS A 76 17.55 12.78 0.18
N ASP A 77 18.75 12.28 0.23
CA ASP A 77 19.21 11.36 1.27
C ASP A 77 19.29 12.04 2.63
N ILE A 78 19.69 11.30 3.65
CA ILE A 78 19.89 11.77 5.04
C ILE A 78 20.85 12.95 5.12
N ASP A 79 21.80 13.03 4.20
CA ASP A 79 22.76 14.14 4.10
C ASP A 79 22.13 15.47 3.67
N GLY A 80 20.88 15.45 3.21
CA GLY A 80 20.15 16.62 2.71
C GLY A 80 20.69 17.20 1.38
N ILE A 81 21.66 16.55 0.76
CA ILE A 81 22.37 17.04 -0.44
C ILE A 81 22.18 16.07 -1.62
N THR A 82 22.44 14.79 -1.41
CA THR A 82 22.44 13.78 -2.46
C THR A 82 21.04 13.43 -2.91
N PRO A 83 20.65 13.63 -4.19
CA PRO A 83 19.34 13.23 -4.69
C PRO A 83 19.26 11.69 -4.80
N LEU A 84 18.22 11.10 -4.21
CA LEU A 84 17.95 9.66 -4.27
C LEU A 84 17.47 9.20 -5.64
N SER A 85 16.93 10.12 -6.45
CA SER A 85 16.40 9.84 -7.80
C SER A 85 15.39 8.68 -7.82
N VAL A 86 14.54 8.60 -6.81
CA VAL A 86 13.53 7.55 -6.65
C VAL A 86 12.46 7.67 -7.73
N ALA A 87 12.12 6.56 -8.38
CA ALA A 87 11.03 6.53 -9.35
C ALA A 87 9.77 5.89 -8.74
N PRO A 88 8.58 6.48 -8.93
CA PRO A 88 7.35 5.82 -8.55
C PRO A 88 7.13 4.56 -9.39
N ARG A 89 6.71 3.48 -8.74
CA ARG A 89 6.37 2.20 -9.35
C ARG A 89 4.90 1.84 -9.18
N HIS A 90 4.30 2.22 -8.04
CA HIS A 90 2.93 1.87 -7.70
C HIS A 90 2.10 3.14 -7.51
N LEU A 91 0.89 3.14 -8.09
CA LEU A 91 -0.17 4.09 -7.80
C LEU A 91 -1.20 3.39 -6.92
N VAL A 92 -1.36 3.84 -5.69
CA VAL A 92 -2.29 3.26 -4.72
C VAL A 92 -3.48 4.18 -4.54
N VAL A 93 -4.67 3.65 -4.75
CA VAL A 93 -5.95 4.38 -4.69
C VAL A 93 -7.00 3.60 -3.91
N GLY A 94 -8.03 4.30 -3.41
CA GLY A 94 -9.26 3.66 -2.95
C GLY A 94 -10.17 3.28 -4.12
N SER A 95 -11.19 2.45 -3.86
CA SER A 95 -12.15 2.00 -4.88
C SER A 95 -12.86 3.15 -5.60
N ALA A 96 -13.06 4.30 -4.94
CA ALA A 96 -13.73 5.46 -5.53
C ALA A 96 -12.94 6.08 -6.70
N LYS A 97 -11.63 5.87 -6.75
CA LYS A 97 -10.72 6.44 -7.76
C LYS A 97 -10.15 5.40 -8.73
N GLU A 98 -10.61 4.14 -8.66
CA GLU A 98 -10.13 3.05 -9.50
C GLU A 98 -10.31 3.36 -10.99
N THR A 99 -11.53 3.66 -11.42
CA THR A 99 -11.83 3.93 -12.85
C THR A 99 -11.05 5.14 -13.39
N GLU A 100 -10.93 6.21 -12.59
CA GLU A 100 -10.15 7.40 -12.97
C GLU A 100 -8.67 7.07 -13.15
N ALA A 101 -8.11 6.27 -12.21
CA ALA A 101 -6.73 5.82 -12.28
C ALA A 101 -6.47 4.89 -13.48
N GLU A 102 -7.39 3.94 -13.75
CA GLU A 102 -7.30 3.07 -14.92
C GLU A 102 -7.34 3.86 -16.22
N GLN A 103 -8.26 4.81 -16.37
CA GLN A 103 -8.35 5.66 -17.55
C GLN A 103 -7.04 6.39 -17.80
N VAL A 104 -6.47 7.04 -16.77
CA VAL A 104 -5.21 7.78 -16.91
C VAL A 104 -4.04 6.85 -17.24
N LEU A 105 -3.99 5.65 -16.67
CA LEU A 105 -2.89 4.71 -16.95
C LEU A 105 -3.03 3.98 -18.30
N HIS A 106 -4.26 3.85 -18.80
CA HIS A 106 -4.59 3.16 -20.07
C HIS A 106 -4.85 4.10 -21.25
N GLU A 107 -4.80 5.40 -21.09
CA GLU A 107 -4.87 6.36 -22.21
C GLU A 107 -3.69 6.21 -23.16
N LEU A 108 -3.75 5.18 -24.00
CA LEU A 108 -2.61 4.68 -24.76
C LEU A 108 -2.78 4.59 -26.25
N SER A 109 -3.90 5.00 -26.77
CA SER A 109 -4.08 5.11 -28.21
C SER A 109 -4.17 6.57 -28.61
N ALA A 110 -3.11 7.30 -28.30
CA ALA A 110 -2.98 8.67 -28.76
C ALA A 110 -2.97 8.70 -30.29
N VAL A 111 -3.88 9.47 -30.85
CA VAL A 111 -3.93 9.73 -32.30
C VAL A 111 -2.85 10.74 -32.70
N GLN A 112 -2.32 11.50 -31.73
CA GLN A 112 -1.27 12.49 -31.90
C GLN A 112 -0.14 12.31 -30.89
N VAL A 113 1.07 12.68 -31.26
CA VAL A 113 2.29 12.52 -30.43
C VAL A 113 2.21 13.30 -29.11
N ASP A 114 1.50 14.44 -29.12
CA ASP A 114 1.33 15.29 -27.92
C ASP A 114 0.38 14.69 -26.87
N GLU A 115 -0.37 13.65 -27.21
CA GLU A 115 -1.30 12.96 -26.31
C GLU A 115 -0.70 11.68 -25.68
N VAL A 116 0.56 11.38 -25.95
CA VAL A 116 1.22 10.18 -25.41
C VAL A 116 1.35 10.26 -23.90
N ASN A 117 0.74 9.32 -23.19
CA ASN A 117 0.86 9.22 -21.75
C ASN A 117 2.21 8.65 -21.32
N PRO A 118 3.12 9.43 -20.68
CA PRO A 118 4.44 8.99 -20.29
C PRO A 118 4.44 7.98 -19.12
N PHE A 119 3.30 7.72 -18.49
CA PHE A 119 3.15 6.79 -17.36
C PHE A 119 2.64 5.42 -17.77
N ALA A 120 2.20 5.27 -19.00
CA ALA A 120 1.76 4.00 -19.53
C ALA A 120 2.80 2.90 -19.35
N GLY A 121 2.39 1.79 -18.70
CA GLY A 121 3.26 0.66 -18.40
C GLY A 121 4.39 0.91 -17.40
N LYS A 122 4.51 2.14 -16.84
CA LYS A 122 5.52 2.48 -15.82
C LYS A 122 4.98 2.44 -14.40
N LEU A 123 3.69 2.68 -14.22
CA LEU A 123 3.00 2.60 -12.93
C LEU A 123 2.10 1.37 -12.89
N THR A 124 2.15 0.65 -11.79
CA THR A 124 1.23 -0.44 -11.48
C THR A 124 0.14 0.09 -10.57
N LEU A 125 -1.13 -0.02 -11.00
CA LEU A 125 -2.28 0.34 -10.17
C LEU A 125 -2.48 -0.70 -9.07
N GLN A 126 -2.68 -0.22 -7.85
CA GLN A 126 -3.07 -1.00 -6.68
C GLN A 126 -4.32 -0.37 -6.08
N VAL A 127 -5.40 -1.12 -6.07
CA VAL A 127 -6.67 -0.66 -5.50
C VAL A 127 -6.84 -1.29 -4.12
N GLU A 128 -6.92 -0.45 -3.09
CA GLU A 128 -7.14 -0.89 -1.72
C GLU A 128 -8.49 -0.34 -1.22
N PRO A 129 -9.54 -1.19 -1.13
CA PRO A 129 -10.88 -0.76 -0.76
C PRO A 129 -11.01 -0.13 0.62
N ARG A 130 -10.06 -0.37 1.52
CA ARG A 130 -10.03 0.22 2.87
C ARG A 130 -9.64 1.69 2.87
N LEU A 131 -8.98 2.15 1.80
CA LEU A 131 -8.65 3.56 1.62
C LEU A 131 -9.90 4.30 1.15
N THR A 132 -10.47 5.09 2.03
CA THR A 132 -11.66 5.90 1.75
C THR A 132 -11.28 7.30 1.29
N GLY A 133 -12.20 7.95 0.54
CA GLY A 133 -11.99 9.30 0.02
C GLY A 133 -11.29 9.33 -1.34
N ASN A 134 -10.81 10.51 -1.72
CA ASN A 134 -10.25 10.79 -3.05
C ASN A 134 -8.72 10.73 -3.08
N ALA A 135 -8.07 10.53 -1.92
CA ALA A 135 -6.62 10.56 -1.81
C ALA A 135 -5.97 9.45 -2.63
N TRP A 136 -4.87 9.78 -3.28
CA TRP A 136 -4.05 8.83 -4.01
C TRP A 136 -2.58 8.96 -3.60
N ARG A 137 -1.86 7.86 -3.71
CA ARG A 137 -0.48 7.76 -3.25
C ARG A 137 0.40 7.14 -4.31
N LEU A 138 1.64 7.65 -4.41
CA LEU A 138 2.69 7.02 -5.20
C LEU A 138 3.67 6.35 -4.26
N PHE A 139 4.11 5.16 -4.64
CA PHE A 139 5.17 4.42 -3.94
C PHE A 139 6.27 4.05 -4.91
N ALA A 140 7.49 4.11 -4.41
CA ALA A 140 8.68 3.59 -5.08
C ALA A 140 8.63 2.06 -5.22
N ASP A 141 9.50 1.53 -6.05
CA ASP A 141 9.80 0.10 -6.05
C ASP A 141 10.46 -0.29 -4.71
N PRO A 142 9.93 -1.29 -3.98
CA PRO A 142 10.52 -1.74 -2.71
C PRO A 142 11.99 -2.16 -2.84
N GLY A 143 12.42 -2.62 -4.02
CA GLY A 143 13.82 -2.96 -4.28
C GLY A 143 14.73 -1.73 -4.39
N GLN A 144 14.17 -0.53 -4.65
CA GLN A 144 14.90 0.73 -4.67
C GLN A 144 14.86 1.43 -3.30
N LEU A 145 13.68 1.53 -2.72
CA LEU A 145 13.48 2.14 -1.39
C LEU A 145 12.22 1.58 -0.73
N ALA A 146 12.41 0.77 0.31
CA ALA A 146 11.30 0.18 1.05
C ALA A 146 10.61 1.23 1.93
N THR A 147 9.32 1.44 1.73
CA THR A 147 8.51 2.42 2.47
C THR A 147 7.75 1.78 3.62
N ILE A 148 7.25 0.56 3.41
CA ILE A 148 6.52 -0.22 4.40
C ILE A 148 7.29 -1.51 4.64
N GLY A 149 7.60 -1.79 5.89
CA GLY A 149 8.16 -3.06 6.33
C GLY A 149 7.10 -3.96 6.92
N ILE A 150 7.18 -5.25 6.63
CA ILE A 150 6.37 -6.28 7.26
C ILE A 150 7.28 -7.31 7.94
N ALA A 151 6.83 -7.87 9.04
CA ALA A 151 7.57 -8.88 9.77
C ALA A 151 6.63 -9.97 10.29
N TYR A 152 7.12 -11.19 10.27
CA TYR A 152 6.50 -12.35 10.91
C TYR A 152 7.42 -12.90 11.99
N LEU A 153 6.84 -13.59 12.96
CA LEU A 153 7.65 -14.32 13.94
C LEU A 153 8.46 -15.42 13.23
N ALA A 154 9.76 -15.47 13.48
CA ALA A 154 10.64 -16.46 12.87
C ALA A 154 10.14 -17.90 13.09
N GLY A 155 10.02 -18.67 12.02
CA GLY A 155 9.48 -20.03 12.02
C GLY A 155 7.94 -20.10 12.08
N ARG A 156 7.23 -18.96 12.04
CA ARG A 156 5.76 -18.87 12.00
C ARG A 156 5.28 -17.87 10.96
N GLU A 157 5.79 -17.99 9.77
CA GLU A 157 5.41 -17.13 8.65
C GLU A 157 3.98 -17.43 8.20
N GLY A 158 3.11 -16.43 8.35
CA GLY A 158 1.68 -16.56 8.06
C GLY A 158 0.85 -17.24 9.16
N PRO A 159 -0.45 -17.46 8.92
CA PRO A 159 -1.38 -18.00 9.92
C PRO A 159 -1.09 -19.46 10.26
N GLN A 160 -0.90 -19.75 11.52
CA GLN A 160 -0.75 -21.08 12.08
C GLN A 160 -2.12 -21.61 12.51
N ILE A 161 -2.44 -22.84 12.13
CA ILE A 161 -3.71 -23.48 12.47
C ILE A 161 -3.44 -24.73 13.27
N ASP A 162 -3.94 -24.73 14.51
CA ASP A 162 -3.90 -25.89 15.39
C ASP A 162 -5.27 -26.53 15.48
N LEU A 163 -5.29 -27.82 15.63
CA LEU A 163 -6.45 -28.66 15.81
C LEU A 163 -6.33 -29.45 17.12
N ARG A 164 -7.41 -29.49 17.91
CA ARG A 164 -7.49 -30.45 19.00
C ARG A 164 -8.89 -31.09 19.03
N GLU A 165 -8.96 -32.32 19.50
CA GLU A 165 -10.23 -32.97 19.81
C GLU A 165 -10.81 -32.31 21.07
N GLY A 166 -12.11 -31.96 21.01
CA GLY A 166 -12.80 -31.40 22.17
C GLY A 166 -13.00 -32.45 23.25
N TRP A 167 -12.63 -32.12 24.50
CA TRP A 167 -12.80 -33.03 25.64
C TRP A 167 -14.22 -32.93 26.22
N ASP A 168 -14.77 -31.71 26.27
CA ASP A 168 -16.08 -31.43 26.86
C ASP A 168 -17.24 -31.51 25.83
N ILE A 169 -16.92 -31.42 24.56
CA ILE A 169 -17.88 -31.47 23.46
C ILE A 169 -17.37 -32.42 22.39
N LEU A 170 -18.21 -33.33 21.93
CA LEU A 170 -17.87 -34.22 20.82
C LEU A 170 -17.65 -33.39 19.55
N GLY A 171 -16.40 -33.16 19.19
CA GLY A 171 -16.05 -32.33 18.03
C GLY A 171 -14.57 -32.00 17.99
N VAL A 172 -14.19 -31.20 16.98
CA VAL A 172 -12.81 -30.72 16.75
C VAL A 172 -12.77 -29.22 16.93
N GLU A 173 -11.89 -28.74 17.80
CA GLU A 173 -11.62 -27.32 17.99
C GLU A 173 -10.49 -26.87 17.05
N PHE A 174 -10.65 -25.67 16.49
CA PHE A 174 -9.67 -25.03 15.63
C PHE A 174 -9.18 -23.74 16.24
N ARG A 175 -7.88 -23.54 16.27
CA ARG A 175 -7.25 -22.29 16.65
C ARG A 175 -6.45 -21.75 15.47
N ALA A 176 -6.61 -20.47 15.15
CA ALA A 176 -5.73 -19.76 14.23
C ALA A 176 -4.95 -18.69 14.98
N VAL A 177 -3.65 -18.65 14.81
CA VAL A 177 -2.73 -17.67 15.39
C VAL A 177 -1.95 -17.02 14.25
N LEU A 178 -1.86 -15.69 14.28
CA LEU A 178 -1.09 -14.90 13.33
C LEU A 178 -0.18 -13.95 14.13
N ASP A 179 1.12 -14.11 13.96
CA ASP A 179 2.14 -13.22 14.52
C ASP A 179 2.67 -12.34 13.39
N PHE A 180 2.07 -11.17 13.22
CA PHE A 180 2.35 -10.24 12.13
C PHE A 180 2.58 -8.84 12.68
N GLY A 181 3.57 -8.14 12.15
CA GLY A 181 3.82 -6.73 12.40
C GLY A 181 4.09 -5.97 11.11
N CYS A 182 3.68 -4.72 11.06
CA CYS A 182 3.99 -3.81 9.96
C CYS A 182 4.31 -2.41 10.50
N ALA A 183 5.20 -1.71 9.81
CA ALA A 183 5.57 -0.34 10.16
C ALA A 183 5.97 0.44 8.91
N MET A 184 5.81 1.76 8.98
CA MET A 184 6.41 2.65 8.00
C MET A 184 7.91 2.73 8.27
N GLN A 185 8.75 2.60 7.21
CA GLN A 185 10.21 2.59 7.33
C GLN A 185 10.83 3.90 6.81
N ASP A 186 10.45 4.33 5.62
CA ASP A 186 11.01 5.55 5.03
C ASP A 186 9.92 6.34 4.28
N TRP A 187 9.88 7.64 4.53
CA TRP A 187 8.94 8.56 3.91
C TRP A 187 9.38 9.03 2.52
N ARG A 188 10.66 8.89 2.17
CA ARG A 188 11.24 9.39 0.91
C ARG A 188 10.80 8.60 -0.31
N GLY A 189 10.34 7.36 -0.10
CA GLY A 189 9.85 6.47 -1.16
C GLY A 189 8.37 6.65 -1.47
N THR A 190 7.67 7.60 -0.84
CA THR A 190 6.22 7.74 -1.02
C THR A 190 5.78 9.20 -1.11
N TYR A 191 4.69 9.43 -1.85
CA TYR A 191 4.08 10.74 -2.03
C TYR A 191 2.56 10.62 -1.90
N LEU A 192 1.95 11.59 -1.20
CA LEU A 192 0.50 11.69 -0.99
C LEU A 192 -0.07 12.92 -1.70
N ASN A 193 -1.15 12.70 -2.45
CA ASN A 193 -2.05 13.76 -2.87
C ASN A 193 -3.42 13.56 -2.20
N PRO A 194 -3.99 14.56 -1.53
CA PRO A 194 -5.30 14.45 -0.88
C PRO A 194 -6.45 14.14 -1.84
N GLY A 195 -6.22 14.30 -3.15
CA GLY A 195 -7.25 14.11 -4.17
C GLY A 195 -8.27 15.25 -4.24
N ALA A 196 -9.08 15.24 -5.27
CA ALA A 196 -10.20 16.16 -5.46
C ALA A 196 -11.43 15.40 -5.98
#